data_fe7ce93883fbdea0f9d957376c247799
#
_entry.id   fe7ce93883fbdea0f9d957376c247799
#
_cell.length_a   1.000
_cell.length_b   1.000
_cell.length_c   1.000
_cell.angle_alpha   90.00
_cell.angle_beta   90.00
_cell.angle_gamma   90.00
#
_symmetry.space_group_name_H-M   'P 1'
#
loop_
_entity.id
_entity.type
_entity.pdbx_description
1 polymer ?
#
loop_
_entity_poly.entity_id
_entity_poly.type
_entity_poly.pdbx_seq_one_letter_code
_entity_poly.pdbx_strand_id
1 'polypeptide(L)'
;EVDRATPEVRQGIFELTDSRKLAGFSLHPGTIIFAAVNGGEHGEQYQVGEMDPAELDRWTVFDVEPTVEDWLGWAKENVHEVIWDFINQNHQHLEHSDDFEPNKVYPSRRSWDRLSECLTSAGMLDEGSDLGTVYNLTNAFVGFEAAVAFRDFVENYERQVTVEDILDKGNIAKTESFGINDHSALVEKLEATEVFKARLSDVQTQNLADYFLTLPSEVAMKLWVVLGQGDIENTVALHQ
;
A
#
# COMPACT_ATOMS: atom_id res chain seq x y z
N GLU A 1 -15.02 -8.36 -18.87
CA GLU A 1 -16.42 -7.86 -18.68
C GLU A 1 -17.36 -8.43 -19.76
N VAL A 2 -17.23 -9.73 -20.06
CA VAL A 2 -18.07 -10.40 -21.08
C VAL A 2 -19.55 -10.41 -20.64
N ASP A 3 -19.80 -10.53 -19.36
CA ASP A 3 -21.11 -10.50 -18.70
C ASP A 3 -21.90 -9.20 -18.89
N ARG A 4 -21.23 -8.08 -19.23
CA ARG A 4 -21.88 -6.80 -19.54
C ARG A 4 -22.37 -6.68 -20.98
N ALA A 5 -21.92 -7.57 -21.85
CA ALA A 5 -22.39 -7.60 -23.22
C ALA A 5 -23.79 -8.22 -23.31
N THR A 6 -24.59 -7.80 -24.31
CA THR A 6 -25.89 -8.44 -24.55
C THR A 6 -25.73 -9.89 -25.00
N PRO A 7 -26.73 -10.77 -24.76
CA PRO A 7 -26.65 -12.17 -25.18
C PRO A 7 -26.27 -12.37 -26.65
N GLU A 8 -26.76 -11.51 -27.54
CA GLU A 8 -26.47 -11.60 -28.98
C GLU A 8 -24.99 -11.31 -29.26
N VAL A 9 -24.38 -10.37 -28.54
CA VAL A 9 -22.94 -10.07 -28.68
C VAL A 9 -22.11 -11.22 -28.12
N ARG A 10 -22.51 -11.76 -26.96
CA ARG A 10 -21.82 -12.90 -26.34
C ARG A 10 -21.85 -14.14 -27.25
N GLN A 11 -23.01 -14.44 -27.85
CA GLN A 11 -23.13 -15.54 -28.82
C GLN A 11 -22.19 -15.36 -30.02
N GLY A 12 -21.93 -14.12 -30.44
CA GLY A 12 -21.02 -13.82 -31.54
C GLY A 12 -19.56 -14.24 -31.29
N ILE A 13 -19.16 -14.45 -30.04
CA ILE A 13 -17.80 -14.91 -29.68
C ILE A 13 -17.70 -16.42 -29.44
N PHE A 14 -18.79 -17.19 -29.55
CA PHE A 14 -18.76 -18.64 -29.31
C PHE A 14 -17.82 -19.37 -30.28
N GLU A 15 -17.80 -18.99 -31.55
CA GLU A 15 -16.84 -19.53 -32.51
C GLU A 15 -15.39 -19.29 -32.08
N LEU A 16 -15.13 -18.10 -31.51
CA LEU A 16 -13.80 -17.74 -31.02
C LEU A 16 -13.38 -18.58 -29.82
N THR A 17 -14.27 -18.81 -28.87
CA THR A 17 -13.99 -19.60 -27.67
C THR A 17 -13.86 -21.09 -27.96
N ASP A 18 -14.72 -21.64 -28.82
CA ASP A 18 -14.75 -23.08 -29.15
C ASP A 18 -13.63 -23.47 -30.12
N SER A 19 -13.49 -22.75 -31.22
CA SER A 19 -12.63 -23.14 -32.34
C SER A 19 -11.43 -22.19 -32.59
N ARG A 20 -11.30 -21.15 -31.80
CA ARG A 20 -10.28 -20.09 -31.95
C ARG A 20 -10.32 -19.40 -33.30
N LYS A 21 -11.51 -19.30 -33.87
CA LYS A 21 -11.77 -18.65 -35.16
C LYS A 21 -12.90 -17.64 -35.02
N LEU A 22 -12.86 -16.62 -35.84
CA LEU A 22 -13.94 -15.64 -35.95
C LEU A 22 -13.98 -15.08 -37.37
N ALA A 23 -15.13 -15.18 -38.04
CA ALA A 23 -15.36 -14.62 -39.35
C ALA A 23 -14.25 -14.94 -40.38
N GLY A 24 -13.75 -16.19 -40.37
CA GLY A 24 -12.69 -16.64 -41.29
C GLY A 24 -11.26 -16.37 -40.84
N PHE A 25 -11.04 -15.63 -39.75
CA PHE A 25 -9.73 -15.45 -39.14
C PHE A 25 -9.48 -16.49 -38.06
N SER A 26 -8.25 -16.96 -37.93
CA SER A 26 -7.82 -17.89 -36.89
C SER A 26 -6.85 -17.20 -35.94
N LEU A 27 -7.02 -17.43 -34.64
CA LEU A 27 -6.03 -16.99 -33.65
C LEU A 27 -4.75 -17.83 -33.77
N HIS A 28 -3.63 -17.23 -33.40
CA HIS A 28 -2.38 -17.96 -33.31
C HIS A 28 -2.50 -19.13 -32.30
N PRO A 29 -1.93 -20.31 -32.55
CA PRO A 29 -2.06 -21.47 -31.66
C PRO A 29 -1.65 -21.23 -30.20
N GLY A 30 -0.70 -20.33 -29.95
CA GLY A 30 -0.24 -19.95 -28.61
C GLY A 30 -1.11 -18.88 -27.91
N THR A 31 -2.22 -18.42 -28.53
CA THR A 31 -3.09 -17.42 -27.90
C THR A 31 -3.87 -18.03 -26.75
N ILE A 32 -3.83 -17.41 -25.58
CA ILE A 32 -4.67 -17.74 -24.43
C ILE A 32 -5.86 -16.78 -24.42
N ILE A 33 -7.07 -17.32 -24.30
CA ILE A 33 -8.29 -16.53 -24.16
C ILE A 33 -8.73 -16.61 -22.72
N PHE A 34 -8.91 -15.48 -22.07
CA PHE A 34 -9.47 -15.39 -20.72
C PHE A 34 -10.45 -14.23 -20.65
N ALA A 35 -11.41 -14.34 -19.72
CA ALA A 35 -12.38 -13.29 -19.43
C ALA A 35 -12.43 -13.05 -17.93
N ALA A 36 -12.70 -11.80 -17.53
CA ALA A 36 -13.04 -11.45 -16.18
C ALA A 36 -14.50 -11.00 -16.13
N VAL A 37 -15.24 -11.51 -15.16
CA VAL A 37 -16.66 -11.20 -14.96
C VAL A 37 -16.91 -10.86 -13.49
N ASN A 38 -17.94 -10.05 -13.23
CA ASN A 38 -18.40 -9.73 -11.88
C ASN A 38 -19.62 -10.56 -11.51
N GLY A 39 -19.50 -11.89 -11.67
CA GLY A 39 -20.55 -12.85 -11.39
C GLY A 39 -20.58 -13.36 -9.94
N GLY A 40 -21.26 -14.50 -9.73
CA GLY A 40 -21.33 -15.17 -8.44
C GLY A 40 -22.21 -14.42 -7.42
N GLU A 41 -21.89 -14.55 -6.14
CA GLU A 41 -22.65 -13.93 -5.04
C GLU A 41 -22.63 -12.39 -5.09
N HIS A 42 -21.64 -11.81 -5.75
CA HIS A 42 -21.51 -10.36 -5.94
C HIS A 42 -22.24 -9.85 -7.20
N GLY A 43 -22.78 -10.74 -8.04
CA GLY A 43 -23.45 -10.37 -9.30
C GLY A 43 -24.68 -9.51 -9.12
N GLU A 44 -25.41 -9.65 -8.00
CA GLU A 44 -26.59 -8.87 -7.69
C GLU A 44 -26.30 -7.36 -7.50
N GLN A 45 -25.08 -7.00 -7.11
CA GLN A 45 -24.64 -5.62 -6.91
C GLN A 45 -24.29 -4.92 -8.23
N TYR A 46 -24.06 -5.69 -9.30
CA TYR A 46 -23.67 -5.18 -10.61
C TYR A 46 -24.78 -5.48 -11.63
N GLN A 47 -25.03 -4.54 -12.52
CA GLN A 47 -25.93 -4.76 -13.66
C GLN A 47 -25.23 -5.65 -14.71
N VAL A 48 -25.15 -6.94 -14.44
CA VAL A 48 -24.55 -7.91 -15.33
C VAL A 48 -25.60 -8.88 -15.85
N GLY A 49 -25.43 -9.35 -17.09
CA GLY A 49 -26.29 -10.37 -17.67
C GLY A 49 -25.92 -11.75 -17.13
N GLU A 50 -26.92 -12.54 -16.73
CA GLU A 50 -26.70 -13.94 -16.40
C GLU A 50 -26.13 -14.68 -17.60
N MET A 51 -25.19 -15.59 -17.33
CA MET A 51 -24.65 -16.52 -18.31
C MET A 51 -25.41 -17.84 -18.21
N ASP A 52 -25.89 -18.34 -19.34
CA ASP A 52 -26.54 -19.63 -19.38
C ASP A 52 -25.53 -20.80 -19.27
N PRO A 53 -25.99 -22.02 -18.96
CA PRO A 53 -25.09 -23.17 -18.84
C PRO A 53 -24.27 -23.46 -20.09
N ALA A 54 -24.78 -23.16 -21.29
CA ALA A 54 -24.05 -23.39 -22.54
C ALA A 54 -22.93 -22.33 -22.73
N GLU A 55 -23.11 -21.12 -22.22
CA GLU A 55 -22.05 -20.11 -22.18
C GLU A 55 -20.95 -20.52 -21.19
N LEU A 56 -21.34 -20.96 -19.97
CA LEU A 56 -20.40 -21.36 -18.91
C LEU A 56 -19.59 -22.61 -19.30
N ASP A 57 -20.17 -23.56 -20.02
CA ASP A 57 -19.52 -24.81 -20.50
C ASP A 57 -18.30 -24.52 -21.41
N ARG A 58 -18.21 -23.32 -21.98
CA ARG A 58 -17.09 -22.88 -22.84
C ARG A 58 -15.90 -22.34 -22.06
N TRP A 59 -16.04 -22.19 -20.75
CA TRP A 59 -15.03 -21.57 -19.89
C TRP A 59 -14.62 -22.52 -18.76
N THR A 60 -13.37 -22.42 -18.36
CA THR A 60 -12.95 -22.93 -17.06
C THR A 60 -13.10 -21.77 -16.07
N VAL A 61 -14.07 -21.89 -15.18
CA VAL A 61 -14.42 -20.83 -14.23
C VAL A 61 -13.58 -20.97 -12.97
N PHE A 62 -13.01 -19.86 -12.52
CA PHE A 62 -12.31 -19.73 -11.25
C PHE A 62 -12.91 -18.55 -10.47
N ASP A 63 -13.27 -18.80 -9.23
CA ASP A 63 -13.62 -17.72 -8.31
C ASP A 63 -12.34 -17.09 -7.75
N VAL A 64 -12.27 -15.76 -7.79
CA VAL A 64 -11.11 -15.00 -7.31
C VAL A 64 -11.57 -14.15 -6.13
N GLU A 65 -11.18 -14.56 -4.94
CA GLU A 65 -11.49 -13.91 -3.68
C GLU A 65 -10.19 -13.43 -3.01
N PRO A 66 -9.65 -12.27 -3.41
CA PRO A 66 -8.43 -11.77 -2.81
C PRO A 66 -8.66 -11.37 -1.35
N THR A 67 -7.74 -11.73 -0.47
CA THR A 67 -7.78 -11.36 0.95
C THR A 67 -7.29 -9.93 1.16
N VAL A 68 -7.48 -9.39 2.37
CA VAL A 68 -6.89 -8.09 2.77
C VAL A 68 -5.37 -8.19 2.76
N GLU A 69 -4.82 -9.32 3.19
CA GLU A 69 -3.38 -9.59 3.23
C GLU A 69 -2.77 -9.60 1.83
N ASP A 70 -3.47 -10.13 0.82
CA ASP A 70 -3.01 -10.07 -0.58
C ASP A 70 -2.88 -8.63 -1.06
N TRP A 71 -3.87 -7.78 -0.72
CA TRP A 71 -3.80 -6.37 -1.06
C TRP A 71 -2.68 -5.65 -0.30
N LEU A 72 -2.54 -5.87 1.01
CA LEU A 72 -1.48 -5.27 1.83
C LEU A 72 -0.08 -5.68 1.35
N GLY A 73 0.09 -6.94 0.93
CA GLY A 73 1.34 -7.43 0.34
C GLY A 73 1.72 -6.67 -0.94
N TRP A 74 0.76 -6.46 -1.84
CA TRP A 74 0.96 -5.66 -3.06
C TRP A 74 1.11 -4.17 -2.75
N ALA A 75 0.27 -3.63 -1.88
CA ALA A 75 0.21 -2.21 -1.55
C ALA A 75 1.49 -1.68 -0.89
N LYS A 76 2.23 -2.53 -0.18
CA LYS A 76 3.48 -2.17 0.48
C LYS A 76 4.51 -1.53 -0.46
N GLU A 77 4.52 -1.94 -1.72
CA GLU A 77 5.44 -1.45 -2.74
C GLU A 77 4.79 -0.46 -3.73
N ASN A 78 3.46 -0.32 -3.70
CA ASN A 78 2.72 0.39 -4.74
C ASN A 78 1.91 1.59 -4.22
N VAL A 79 1.59 1.66 -2.93
CA VAL A 79 0.88 2.80 -2.34
C VAL A 79 1.73 3.50 -1.30
N HIS A 80 1.38 4.74 -0.99
CA HIS A 80 2.07 5.53 0.02
C HIS A 80 1.94 4.90 1.41
N GLU A 81 3.02 4.92 2.21
CA GLU A 81 3.09 4.30 3.53
C GLU A 81 1.93 4.69 4.47
N VAL A 82 1.53 5.96 4.48
CA VAL A 82 0.42 6.46 5.32
C VAL A 82 -0.90 5.74 5.01
N ILE A 83 -1.17 5.47 3.71
CA ILE A 83 -2.37 4.74 3.29
C ILE A 83 -2.24 3.26 3.64
N TRP A 84 -1.06 2.70 3.41
CA TRP A 84 -0.80 1.31 3.78
C TRP A 84 -1.01 1.09 5.29
N ASP A 85 -0.42 1.95 6.13
CA ASP A 85 -0.55 1.88 7.59
C ASP A 85 -2.00 2.07 8.05
N PHE A 86 -2.74 3.00 7.41
CA PHE A 86 -4.14 3.19 7.70
C PHE A 86 -4.95 1.92 7.44
N ILE A 87 -4.83 1.32 6.27
CA ILE A 87 -5.58 0.11 5.92
C ILE A 87 -5.12 -1.09 6.77
N ASN A 88 -3.82 -1.20 7.06
CA ASN A 88 -3.29 -2.26 7.91
C ASN A 88 -3.86 -2.23 9.33
N GLN A 89 -4.22 -1.04 9.83
CA GLN A 89 -4.87 -0.87 11.14
C GLN A 89 -6.40 -0.88 11.07
N ASN A 90 -6.98 -0.63 9.89
CA ASN A 90 -8.41 -0.39 9.70
C ASN A 90 -8.95 -1.16 8.48
N HIS A 91 -8.85 -2.50 8.52
CA HIS A 91 -9.22 -3.40 7.41
C HIS A 91 -10.64 -3.16 6.88
N GLN A 92 -11.58 -2.75 7.76
CA GLN A 92 -12.98 -2.47 7.41
C GLN A 92 -13.15 -1.31 6.41
N HIS A 93 -12.12 -0.49 6.22
CA HIS A 93 -12.16 0.63 5.27
C HIS A 93 -11.53 0.28 3.91
N LEU A 94 -11.03 -0.94 3.70
CA LEU A 94 -10.47 -1.34 2.42
C LEU A 94 -11.54 -1.45 1.34
N GLU A 95 -12.64 -2.11 1.65
CA GLU A 95 -13.76 -2.34 0.75
C GLU A 95 -15.08 -2.20 1.52
N HIS A 96 -16.11 -1.79 0.79
CA HIS A 96 -17.47 -1.80 1.31
C HIS A 96 -18.07 -3.20 1.16
N SER A 97 -18.71 -3.70 2.22
CA SER A 97 -19.27 -5.05 2.28
C SER A 97 -20.80 -5.07 2.39
N ASP A 98 -21.41 -3.91 2.67
CA ASP A 98 -22.85 -3.78 2.87
C ASP A 98 -23.58 -3.40 1.57
N ASP A 99 -24.89 -3.16 1.66
CA ASP A 99 -25.71 -2.75 0.53
C ASP A 99 -25.25 -1.41 -0.07
N PHE A 100 -25.17 -1.36 -1.40
CA PHE A 100 -24.79 -0.17 -2.14
C PHE A 100 -26.00 0.75 -2.36
N GLU A 101 -25.90 1.96 -1.85
CA GLU A 101 -26.88 3.01 -2.16
C GLU A 101 -26.53 3.69 -3.50
N PRO A 102 -27.52 3.96 -4.36
CA PRO A 102 -27.28 4.66 -5.63
C PRO A 102 -26.60 6.02 -5.43
N ASN A 103 -25.65 6.34 -6.29
CA ASN A 103 -24.93 7.61 -6.32
C ASN A 103 -24.05 7.92 -5.10
N LYS A 104 -23.77 6.95 -4.25
CA LYS A 104 -22.75 7.07 -3.19
C LYS A 104 -21.40 6.53 -3.65
N VAL A 105 -20.33 7.13 -3.14
CA VAL A 105 -18.95 6.64 -3.31
C VAL A 105 -18.61 5.73 -2.13
N TYR A 106 -18.01 4.60 -2.43
CA TYR A 106 -17.58 3.59 -1.47
C TYR A 106 -16.11 3.24 -1.66
N PRO A 107 -15.41 2.82 -0.59
CA PRO A 107 -14.04 2.39 -0.70
C PRO A 107 -13.92 1.11 -1.51
N SER A 108 -12.83 1.01 -2.25
CA SER A 108 -12.39 -0.20 -2.95
C SER A 108 -10.87 -0.21 -3.04
N ARG A 109 -10.29 -1.38 -3.26
CA ARG A 109 -8.84 -1.55 -3.45
C ARG A 109 -8.28 -0.61 -4.51
N ARG A 110 -9.00 -0.45 -5.62
CA ARG A 110 -8.63 0.45 -6.73
C ARG A 110 -8.75 1.92 -6.33
N SER A 111 -9.76 2.29 -5.55
CA SER A 111 -9.94 3.70 -5.16
C SER A 111 -8.86 4.16 -4.18
N TRP A 112 -8.37 3.28 -3.31
CA TRP A 112 -7.24 3.55 -2.42
C TRP A 112 -5.92 3.72 -3.18
N ASP A 113 -5.66 2.89 -4.18
CA ASP A 113 -4.51 3.03 -5.07
C ASP A 113 -4.51 4.40 -5.81
N ARG A 114 -5.63 4.73 -6.43
CA ARG A 114 -5.80 6.01 -7.12
C ARG A 114 -5.74 7.22 -6.18
N LEU A 115 -6.25 7.09 -4.96
CA LEU A 115 -6.12 8.12 -3.94
C LEU A 115 -4.65 8.30 -3.54
N SER A 116 -3.90 7.21 -3.40
CA SER A 116 -2.46 7.24 -3.12
C SER A 116 -1.70 8.04 -4.17
N GLU A 117 -1.92 7.74 -5.45
CA GLU A 117 -1.32 8.49 -6.56
C GLU A 117 -1.68 9.99 -6.51
N CYS A 118 -2.96 10.29 -6.24
CA CYS A 118 -3.45 11.66 -6.19
C CYS A 118 -2.81 12.45 -5.03
N LEU A 119 -2.86 11.92 -3.81
CA LEU A 119 -2.34 12.60 -2.62
C LEU A 119 -0.81 12.74 -2.67
N THR A 120 -0.10 11.72 -3.17
CA THR A 120 1.36 11.77 -3.35
C THR A 120 1.75 12.83 -4.36
N SER A 121 1.08 12.85 -5.53
CA SER A 121 1.35 13.85 -6.58
C SER A 121 1.04 15.28 -6.15
N ALA A 122 0.09 15.45 -5.24
CA ALA A 122 -0.29 16.74 -4.69
C ALA A 122 0.54 17.17 -3.46
N GLY A 123 1.44 16.31 -2.94
CA GLY A 123 2.20 16.55 -1.70
C GLY A 123 1.30 16.65 -0.47
N MET A 124 0.15 15.97 -0.47
CA MET A 124 -0.85 16.07 0.61
C MET A 124 -0.69 15.00 1.70
N LEU A 125 0.34 14.18 1.61
CA LEU A 125 0.72 13.22 2.64
C LEU A 125 1.98 13.64 3.40
N ASP A 126 2.48 14.85 3.13
CA ASP A 126 3.61 15.44 3.84
C ASP A 126 3.17 16.07 5.17
N GLU A 127 4.14 16.25 6.08
CA GLU A 127 3.91 16.86 7.38
C GLU A 127 3.41 18.30 7.23
N GLY A 128 2.32 18.63 7.92
CA GLY A 128 1.69 19.95 7.84
C GLY A 128 0.75 20.17 6.65
N SER A 129 0.40 19.11 5.91
CA SER A 129 -0.60 19.19 4.83
C SER A 129 -1.98 19.65 5.31
N ASP A 130 -2.70 20.35 4.44
CA ASP A 130 -4.06 20.81 4.76
C ASP A 130 -5.05 19.65 4.89
N LEU A 131 -5.44 19.34 6.12
CA LEU A 131 -6.36 18.25 6.45
C LEU A 131 -7.74 18.38 5.77
N GLY A 132 -8.16 19.63 5.47
CA GLY A 132 -9.40 19.86 4.74
C GLY A 132 -9.31 19.38 3.31
N THR A 133 -8.21 19.63 2.63
CA THR A 133 -7.94 19.13 1.28
C THR A 133 -7.77 17.63 1.27
N VAL A 134 -7.02 17.05 2.24
CA VAL A 134 -6.89 15.59 2.40
C VAL A 134 -8.26 14.94 2.54
N TYR A 135 -9.11 15.47 3.43
CA TYR A 135 -10.48 14.97 3.62
C TYR A 135 -11.31 15.04 2.33
N ASN A 136 -11.31 16.18 1.63
CA ASN A 136 -12.13 16.38 0.43
C ASN A 136 -11.71 15.43 -0.69
N LEU A 137 -10.40 15.25 -0.93
CA LEU A 137 -9.89 14.32 -1.91
C LEU A 137 -10.24 12.88 -1.50
N THR A 138 -9.99 12.50 -0.26
CA THR A 138 -10.30 11.16 0.24
C THR A 138 -11.78 10.83 0.09
N ASN A 139 -12.67 11.76 0.49
CA ASN A 139 -14.12 11.59 0.34
C ASN A 139 -14.56 11.39 -1.13
N ALA A 140 -13.89 12.06 -2.06
CA ALA A 140 -14.20 11.92 -3.48
C ALA A 140 -13.81 10.54 -4.05
N PHE A 141 -12.79 9.86 -3.47
CA PHE A 141 -12.31 8.55 -3.93
C PHE A 141 -12.93 7.36 -3.16
N VAL A 142 -13.10 7.49 -1.84
CA VAL A 142 -13.45 6.35 -0.98
C VAL A 142 -14.71 6.58 -0.12
N GLY A 143 -15.36 7.72 -0.26
CA GLY A 143 -16.58 8.04 0.43
C GLY A 143 -16.40 8.57 1.85
N PHE A 144 -17.53 9.00 2.44
CA PHE A 144 -17.54 9.79 3.67
C PHE A 144 -16.93 9.08 4.88
N GLU A 145 -17.35 7.85 5.17
CA GLU A 145 -16.94 7.15 6.39
C GLU A 145 -15.43 6.88 6.41
N ALA A 146 -14.89 6.35 5.31
CA ALA A 146 -13.47 6.12 5.18
C ALA A 146 -12.67 7.44 5.18
N ALA A 147 -13.22 8.51 4.60
CA ALA A 147 -12.56 9.82 4.58
C ALA A 147 -12.46 10.47 5.96
N VAL A 148 -13.47 10.35 6.80
CA VAL A 148 -13.42 10.85 8.18
C VAL A 148 -12.35 10.09 8.97
N ALA A 149 -12.39 8.76 8.91
CA ALA A 149 -11.42 7.92 9.61
C ALA A 149 -9.98 8.15 9.12
N PHE A 150 -9.77 8.29 7.81
CA PHE A 150 -8.45 8.55 7.24
C PHE A 150 -7.92 9.94 7.60
N ARG A 151 -8.76 10.98 7.57
CA ARG A 151 -8.37 12.32 8.00
C ARG A 151 -7.89 12.31 9.46
N ASP A 152 -8.67 11.70 10.36
CA ASP A 152 -8.33 11.61 11.78
C ASP A 152 -7.03 10.79 12.00
N PHE A 153 -6.83 9.76 11.18
CA PHE A 153 -5.59 9.00 11.15
C PHE A 153 -4.39 9.86 10.72
N VAL A 154 -4.51 10.61 9.62
CA VAL A 154 -3.43 11.50 9.12
C VAL A 154 -3.10 12.61 10.12
N GLU A 155 -4.12 13.18 10.79
CA GLU A 155 -3.92 14.21 11.83
C GLU A 155 -3.08 13.71 12.99
N ASN A 156 -3.26 12.44 13.38
CA ASN A 156 -2.57 11.81 14.50
C ASN A 156 -1.45 10.85 14.04
N TYR A 157 -1.12 10.87 12.75
CA TYR A 157 -0.13 9.97 12.19
C TYR A 157 1.27 10.36 12.65
N GLU A 158 1.76 9.65 13.66
CA GLU A 158 3.17 9.70 14.05
C GLU A 158 3.98 8.92 13.01
N ARG A 159 4.63 9.65 12.11
CA ARG A 159 5.55 9.04 11.16
C ARG A 159 6.64 8.32 11.93
N GLN A 160 6.70 7.02 11.75
CA GLN A 160 7.80 6.26 12.30
C GLN A 160 9.09 6.78 11.70
N VAL A 161 9.96 7.32 12.55
CA VAL A 161 11.30 7.74 12.11
C VAL A 161 12.02 6.54 11.53
N THR A 162 12.48 6.70 10.30
CA THR A 162 13.20 5.64 9.58
C THR A 162 14.70 5.73 9.83
N VAL A 163 15.41 4.64 9.56
CA VAL A 163 16.88 4.61 9.57
C VAL A 163 17.46 5.67 8.62
N GLU A 164 16.85 5.84 7.44
CA GLU A 164 17.23 6.84 6.44
C GLU A 164 17.02 8.27 6.93
N ASP A 165 15.94 8.53 7.69
CA ASP A 165 15.70 9.86 8.28
C ASP A 165 16.84 10.27 9.19
N ILE A 166 17.39 9.34 9.98
CA ILE A 166 18.50 9.62 10.88
C ILE A 166 19.83 9.63 10.12
N LEU A 167 20.17 8.56 9.40
CA LEU A 167 21.51 8.41 8.83
C LEU A 167 21.73 9.27 7.58
N ASP A 168 20.78 9.28 6.65
CA ASP A 168 21.00 9.93 5.34
C ASP A 168 20.55 11.40 5.35
N LYS A 169 19.43 11.70 6.02
CA LYS A 169 18.84 13.05 6.03
C LYS A 169 19.22 13.87 7.26
N GLY A 170 19.72 13.26 8.35
CA GLY A 170 20.03 13.95 9.61
C GLY A 170 18.82 14.60 10.29
N ASN A 171 17.63 14.02 10.11
CA ASN A 171 16.36 14.62 10.53
C ASN A 171 16.04 14.30 12.00
N ILE A 172 16.96 14.67 12.90
CA ILE A 172 16.91 14.35 14.33
C ILE A 172 15.72 15.04 15.01
N ALA A 173 15.28 16.18 14.49
CA ALA A 173 14.13 16.91 15.01
C ALA A 173 12.86 16.04 15.11
N LYS A 174 12.73 15.01 14.25
CA LYS A 174 11.63 14.04 14.31
C LYS A 174 11.64 13.16 15.59
N THR A 175 12.74 13.13 16.31
CA THR A 175 12.86 12.34 17.54
C THR A 175 12.70 13.17 18.82
N GLU A 176 12.43 14.49 18.72
CA GLU A 176 12.29 15.37 19.89
C GLU A 176 11.15 14.95 20.84
N SER A 177 10.08 14.34 20.32
CA SER A 177 8.95 13.82 21.10
C SER A 177 9.15 12.41 21.63
N PHE A 178 10.26 11.74 21.28
CA PHE A 178 10.50 10.34 21.62
C PHE A 178 10.75 10.13 23.10
N GLY A 179 10.11 9.10 23.66
CA GLY A 179 10.46 8.53 24.94
C GLY A 179 11.61 7.50 24.84
N ILE A 180 12.05 6.97 25.95
CA ILE A 180 13.11 5.95 26.02
C ILE A 180 12.79 4.73 25.16
N ASN A 181 11.52 4.29 25.17
CA ASN A 181 11.07 3.12 24.40
C ASN A 181 11.13 3.34 22.90
N ASP A 182 10.77 4.54 22.43
CA ASP A 182 10.75 4.90 21.01
C ASP A 182 12.18 4.97 20.45
N HIS A 183 13.08 5.61 21.20
CA HIS A 183 14.51 5.61 20.86
C HIS A 183 15.10 4.20 20.88
N SER A 184 14.70 3.33 21.84
CA SER A 184 15.16 1.94 21.90
C SER A 184 14.69 1.13 20.70
N ALA A 185 13.43 1.33 20.26
CA ALA A 185 12.88 0.69 19.08
C ALA A 185 13.59 1.15 17.79
N LEU A 186 13.94 2.44 17.69
CA LEU A 186 14.70 2.95 16.55
C LEU A 186 16.12 2.37 16.50
N VAL A 187 16.78 2.20 17.64
CA VAL A 187 18.10 1.53 17.71
C VAL A 187 17.98 0.06 17.29
N GLU A 188 16.91 -0.64 17.65
CA GLU A 188 16.64 -2.00 17.18
C GLU A 188 16.42 -2.06 15.66
N LYS A 189 15.77 -1.06 15.09
CA LYS A 189 15.64 -0.94 13.62
C LYS A 189 17.00 -0.74 12.96
N LEU A 190 17.85 0.14 13.51
CA LEU A 190 19.21 0.35 13.02
C LEU A 190 20.02 -0.95 13.04
N GLU A 191 19.91 -1.75 14.09
CA GLU A 191 20.55 -3.06 14.20
C GLU A 191 20.00 -4.04 13.14
N ALA A 192 18.68 -4.12 13.01
CA ALA A 192 17.99 -5.05 12.09
C ALA A 192 18.30 -4.78 10.61
N THR A 193 18.60 -3.53 10.24
CA THR A 193 18.99 -3.18 8.86
C THR A 193 20.44 -3.55 8.54
N GLU A 194 21.20 -4.01 9.54
CA GLU A 194 22.61 -4.39 9.38
C GLU A 194 23.50 -3.26 8.81
N VAL A 195 23.04 -2.02 8.83
CA VAL A 195 23.70 -0.86 8.24
C VAL A 195 25.11 -0.64 8.79
N PHE A 196 25.34 -1.02 10.05
CA PHE A 196 26.66 -0.88 10.69
C PHE A 196 27.68 -1.97 10.31
N LYS A 197 27.28 -3.01 9.57
CA LYS A 197 28.21 -4.02 9.03
C LYS A 197 29.12 -3.47 7.92
N ALA A 198 28.66 -2.39 7.26
CA ALA A 198 29.46 -1.65 6.30
C ALA A 198 29.96 -0.34 6.92
N ARG A 199 31.03 0.22 6.35
CA ARG A 199 31.51 1.55 6.74
C ARG A 199 30.49 2.62 6.36
N LEU A 200 30.10 3.44 7.33
CA LEU A 200 29.27 4.60 7.12
C LEU A 200 30.00 5.69 6.32
N SER A 201 29.29 6.45 5.54
CA SER A 201 29.82 7.68 4.93
C SER A 201 30.06 8.77 5.98
N ASP A 202 30.87 9.77 5.65
CA ASP A 202 31.15 10.88 6.56
C ASP A 202 29.86 11.62 6.99
N VAL A 203 28.89 11.74 6.07
CA VAL A 203 27.57 12.36 6.34
C VAL A 203 26.77 11.50 7.31
N GLN A 204 26.70 10.18 7.08
CA GLN A 204 25.99 9.26 7.97
C GLN A 204 26.63 9.22 9.36
N THR A 205 27.93 9.25 9.44
CA THR A 205 28.67 9.30 10.71
C THR A 205 28.36 10.56 11.49
N GLN A 206 28.35 11.74 10.84
CA GLN A 206 27.99 12.99 11.48
C GLN A 206 26.54 12.98 11.97
N ASN A 207 25.60 12.57 11.14
CA ASN A 207 24.19 12.47 11.49
C ASN A 207 23.94 11.52 12.67
N LEU A 208 24.66 10.39 12.68
CA LEU A 208 24.60 9.41 13.77
C LEU A 208 25.18 9.99 15.07
N ALA A 209 26.29 10.76 14.99
CA ALA A 209 26.88 11.44 16.15
C ALA A 209 25.90 12.45 16.74
N ASP A 210 25.27 13.25 15.90
CA ASP A 210 24.29 14.24 16.33
C ASP A 210 23.08 13.55 17.00
N TYR A 211 22.58 12.46 16.43
CA TYR A 211 21.52 11.65 17.04
C TYR A 211 21.97 11.04 18.38
N PHE A 212 23.17 10.48 18.44
CA PHE A 212 23.73 9.87 19.66
C PHE A 212 23.74 10.85 20.84
N LEU A 213 24.05 12.13 20.59
CA LEU A 213 24.06 13.18 21.61
C LEU A 213 22.67 13.51 22.17
N THR A 214 21.60 13.18 21.47
CA THR A 214 20.21 13.39 21.95
C THR A 214 19.67 12.22 22.77
N LEU A 215 20.36 11.08 22.76
CA LEU A 215 19.85 9.85 23.37
C LEU A 215 19.95 9.85 24.90
N PRO A 216 18.94 9.27 25.58
CA PRO A 216 19.08 8.88 26.99
C PRO A 216 20.26 7.92 27.17
N SER A 217 20.97 8.03 28.28
CA SER A 217 22.22 7.28 28.53
C SER A 217 22.07 5.75 28.35
N GLU A 218 20.92 5.18 28.71
CA GLU A 218 20.64 3.75 28.56
C GLU A 218 20.57 3.34 27.07
N VAL A 219 19.90 4.16 26.25
CA VAL A 219 19.76 3.90 24.82
C VAL A 219 21.06 4.20 24.07
N ALA A 220 21.79 5.24 24.50
CA ALA A 220 23.11 5.55 23.96
C ALA A 220 24.09 4.36 24.18
N MET A 221 24.05 3.73 25.36
CA MET A 221 24.84 2.53 25.64
C MET A 221 24.44 1.38 24.72
N LYS A 222 23.14 1.18 24.48
CA LYS A 222 22.65 0.14 23.55
C LYS A 222 23.16 0.37 22.14
N LEU A 223 23.03 1.61 21.64
CA LEU A 223 23.52 1.98 20.29
C LEU A 223 25.05 1.77 20.18
N TRP A 224 25.79 2.12 21.23
CA TRP A 224 27.24 1.89 21.26
C TRP A 224 27.61 0.40 21.16
N VAL A 225 26.87 -0.47 21.85
CA VAL A 225 27.08 -1.93 21.75
C VAL A 225 26.78 -2.45 20.36
N VAL A 226 25.68 -1.98 19.75
CA VAL A 226 25.28 -2.34 18.36
C VAL A 226 26.35 -1.91 17.36
N LEU A 227 26.87 -0.69 17.48
CA LEU A 227 27.99 -0.20 16.66
C LEU A 227 29.25 -1.06 16.80
N GLY A 228 29.57 -1.47 18.03
CA GLY A 228 30.75 -2.32 18.30
C GLY A 228 30.66 -3.73 17.73
N GLN A 229 29.47 -4.18 17.31
CA GLN A 229 29.26 -5.45 16.61
C GLN A 229 29.43 -5.33 15.08
N GLY A 230 29.50 -4.11 14.56
CA GLY A 230 29.68 -3.80 13.15
C GLY A 230 31.11 -3.54 12.74
N ASP A 231 31.30 -2.71 11.70
CA ASP A 231 32.63 -2.28 11.25
C ASP A 231 33.27 -1.37 12.30
N ILE A 232 34.49 -1.71 12.72
CA ILE A 232 35.23 -1.01 13.77
C ILE A 232 35.52 0.47 13.41
N GLU A 233 35.63 0.78 12.13
CA GLU A 233 35.84 2.15 11.66
C GLU A 233 34.68 3.07 12.00
N ASN A 234 33.44 2.54 12.07
CA ASN A 234 32.28 3.31 12.48
C ASN A 234 32.37 3.77 13.95
N THR A 235 32.85 2.87 14.83
CA THR A 235 33.06 3.17 16.24
C THR A 235 34.17 4.20 16.45
N VAL A 236 35.27 4.07 15.68
CA VAL A 236 36.41 5.00 15.73
C VAL A 236 35.98 6.39 15.23
N ALA A 237 35.24 6.45 14.13
CA ALA A 237 34.76 7.70 13.55
C ALA A 237 33.77 8.45 14.46
N LEU A 238 32.90 7.72 15.15
CA LEU A 238 31.96 8.31 16.10
C LEU A 238 32.64 8.87 17.37
N HIS A 239 33.82 8.36 17.71
CA HIS A 239 34.57 8.81 18.89
C HIS A 239 35.41 10.08 18.63
N GLN A 240 35.66 10.45 17.40
CA GLN A 240 36.39 11.64 17.00
C GLN A 240 35.53 12.89 16.99
#